data_5baf798aa5b37bacb938a998952cd058
#
_entry.id   5baf798aa5b37bacb938a998952cd058
#
_cell.length_a   1.000
_cell.length_b   1.000
_cell.length_c   1.000
_cell.angle_alpha   90.00
_cell.angle_beta   90.00
_cell.angle_gamma   90.00
#
_symmetry.space_group_name_H-M   'P 1'
#
loop_
_entity.id
_entity.type
_entity.pdbx_description
1 polymer ?
#
loop_
_entity_poly.entity_id
_entity_poly.type
_entity_poly.pdbx_seq_one_letter_code
_entity_poly.pdbx_strand_id
1 'polypeptide(L)'
;NPAPNDRRYAGVFSAGIHTHFERNGLEMSLGGDMVVVGPVTGVGWFQTEAHKLFGAPVPDLSNELPNHLYPTLLAEAAQSFQITPALKIRPFLEAQVGVETYARLGFDMLFGAVGQRDLFMRDVTTGHLYRATQTPAKGFSGVLGADIAYVEHSGYLPSYDGYELSDARMRVRAGVHWQ
;
A
#
# COMPACT_ATOMS: atom_id res chain seq x y z
N ASN A 1 -17.82 -15.83 17.67
CA ASN A 1 -17.22 -16.62 16.59
C ASN A 1 -17.36 -15.83 15.30
N PRO A 2 -16.29 -15.71 14.50
CA PRO A 2 -16.41 -15.16 13.15
C PRO A 2 -17.42 -15.99 12.35
N ALA A 3 -18.12 -15.35 11.42
CA ALA A 3 -19.05 -16.07 10.54
C ALA A 3 -18.25 -17.14 9.74
N PRO A 4 -18.86 -18.28 9.35
CA PRO A 4 -18.15 -19.35 8.65
C PRO A 4 -17.43 -18.91 7.35
N ASN A 5 -17.85 -17.78 6.78
CA ASN A 5 -17.29 -17.20 5.55
C ASN A 5 -16.54 -15.87 5.79
N ASP A 6 -16.24 -15.54 7.06
CA ASP A 6 -15.48 -14.34 7.37
C ASP A 6 -13.98 -14.53 7.08
N ARG A 7 -13.31 -13.44 6.76
CA ARG A 7 -11.85 -13.49 6.51
C ARG A 7 -11.14 -13.89 7.77
N ARG A 8 -10.08 -14.68 7.60
CA ARG A 8 -9.19 -15.02 8.71
C ARG A 8 -8.52 -13.78 9.28
N TYR A 9 -8.26 -13.81 10.57
CA TYR A 9 -7.38 -12.83 11.19
C TYR A 9 -5.95 -13.03 10.66
N ALA A 10 -5.26 -11.92 10.36
CA ALA A 10 -3.90 -11.95 9.86
C ALA A 10 -3.04 -10.94 10.65
N GLY A 11 -2.28 -11.42 11.60
CA GLY A 11 -1.18 -10.65 12.17
C GLY A 11 -0.07 -10.54 11.11
N VAL A 12 0.41 -9.33 10.81
CA VAL A 12 1.43 -9.09 9.79
C VAL A 12 2.54 -8.21 10.34
N PHE A 13 3.78 -8.59 10.07
CA PHE A 13 4.95 -7.77 10.27
C PHE A 13 5.79 -7.76 8.99
N SER A 14 6.21 -6.57 8.55
CA SER A 14 7.08 -6.41 7.39
C SER A 14 8.29 -5.57 7.75
N ALA A 15 9.46 -5.97 7.24
CA ALA A 15 10.68 -5.20 7.33
C ALA A 15 11.45 -5.31 6.01
N GLY A 16 11.94 -4.18 5.49
CA GLY A 16 12.62 -4.18 4.20
C GLY A 16 13.37 -2.91 3.91
N ILE A 17 13.91 -2.86 2.70
CA ILE A 17 14.68 -1.75 2.18
C ILE A 17 14.05 -1.29 0.87
N HIS A 18 13.79 0.01 0.77
CA HIS A 18 13.22 0.65 -0.40
C HIS A 18 14.12 1.78 -0.89
N THR A 19 14.23 1.93 -2.19
CA THR A 19 14.91 3.05 -2.82
C THR A 19 13.98 3.74 -3.81
N HIS A 20 14.07 5.07 -3.85
CA HIS A 20 13.30 5.92 -4.74
C HIS A 20 14.26 6.87 -5.44
N PHE A 21 14.20 6.91 -6.76
CA PHE A 21 15.09 7.77 -7.55
C PHE A 21 14.41 8.20 -8.85
N GLU A 22 14.92 9.27 -9.43
CA GLU A 22 14.53 9.74 -10.74
C GLU A 22 15.72 9.65 -11.69
N ARG A 23 15.48 9.18 -12.91
CA ARG A 23 16.47 9.19 -13.98
C ARG A 23 15.79 9.54 -15.29
N ASN A 24 16.24 10.62 -15.93
CA ASN A 24 15.72 11.11 -17.22
C ASN A 24 14.18 11.33 -17.22
N GLY A 25 13.63 11.86 -16.12
CA GLY A 25 12.20 12.11 -15.96
C GLY A 25 11.36 10.87 -15.61
N LEU A 26 11.98 9.69 -15.54
CA LEU A 26 11.33 8.47 -15.05
C LEU A 26 11.60 8.33 -13.55
N GLU A 27 10.54 8.39 -12.76
CA GLU A 27 10.56 8.13 -11.32
C GLU A 27 10.46 6.62 -11.11
N MET A 28 11.36 6.07 -10.30
CA MET A 28 11.40 4.64 -10.01
C MET A 28 11.41 4.39 -8.50
N SER A 29 10.71 3.37 -8.09
CA SER A 29 10.75 2.82 -6.74
C SER A 29 11.05 1.33 -6.83
N LEU A 30 12.01 0.87 -6.03
CA LEU A 30 12.35 -0.55 -5.90
C LEU A 30 12.40 -0.88 -4.41
N GLY A 31 11.77 -1.99 -4.03
CA GLY A 31 11.73 -2.45 -2.66
C GLY A 31 11.88 -3.96 -2.52
N GLY A 32 12.43 -4.36 -1.38
CA GLY A 32 12.48 -5.76 -0.96
C GLY A 32 12.16 -5.88 0.52
N ASP A 33 11.18 -6.69 0.85
CA ASP A 33 10.65 -6.91 2.20
C ASP A 33 10.70 -8.38 2.57
N MET A 34 10.89 -8.62 3.87
CA MET A 34 10.57 -9.89 4.52
C MET A 34 9.25 -9.70 5.25
N VAL A 35 8.18 -10.32 4.73
CA VAL A 35 6.84 -10.23 5.30
C VAL A 35 6.53 -11.50 6.07
N VAL A 36 6.23 -11.37 7.35
CA VAL A 36 5.82 -12.46 8.24
C VAL A 36 4.34 -12.33 8.51
N VAL A 37 3.59 -13.42 8.33
CA VAL A 37 2.15 -13.50 8.59
C VAL A 37 1.91 -14.53 9.69
N GLY A 38 0.91 -14.30 10.54
CA GLY A 38 0.41 -15.26 11.52
C GLY A 38 0.81 -14.97 12.97
N PRO A 39 0.50 -15.88 13.90
CA PRO A 39 0.66 -15.71 15.35
C PRO A 39 2.06 -15.30 15.79
N VAL A 40 3.10 -15.75 15.10
CA VAL A 40 4.51 -15.44 15.41
C VAL A 40 4.80 -13.93 15.38
N THR A 41 3.99 -13.12 14.69
CA THR A 41 4.14 -11.66 14.65
C THR A 41 3.84 -11.00 16.01
N GLY A 42 3.13 -11.67 16.91
CA GLY A 42 2.69 -11.12 18.19
C GLY A 42 1.54 -10.10 18.08
N VAL A 43 1.10 -9.75 16.86
CA VAL A 43 0.07 -8.72 16.65
C VAL A 43 -1.25 -9.11 17.30
N GLY A 44 -1.68 -10.37 17.19
CA GLY A 44 -2.89 -10.88 17.82
C GLY A 44 -2.84 -10.80 19.35
N TRP A 45 -1.70 -11.18 19.94
CA TRP A 45 -1.48 -11.02 21.38
C TRP A 45 -1.54 -9.54 21.79
N PHE A 46 -0.81 -8.67 21.10
CA PHE A 46 -0.81 -7.23 21.40
C PHE A 46 -2.21 -6.63 21.32
N GLN A 47 -2.98 -6.96 20.28
CA GLN A 47 -4.35 -6.49 20.13
C GLN A 47 -5.26 -7.00 21.26
N THR A 48 -5.12 -8.26 21.64
CA THR A 48 -5.86 -8.86 22.77
C THR A 48 -5.62 -8.09 24.08
N GLU A 49 -4.35 -7.83 24.41
CA GLU A 49 -4.00 -7.10 25.63
C GLU A 49 -4.45 -5.62 25.57
N ALA A 50 -4.33 -4.98 24.43
CA ALA A 50 -4.83 -3.62 24.22
C ALA A 50 -6.36 -3.55 24.41
N HIS A 51 -7.12 -4.50 23.85
CA HIS A 51 -8.57 -4.55 24.00
C HIS A 51 -8.98 -4.77 25.47
N LYS A 52 -8.29 -5.64 26.19
CA LYS A 52 -8.52 -5.83 27.64
C LYS A 52 -8.27 -4.53 28.41
N LEU A 53 -7.17 -3.82 28.11
CA LEU A 53 -6.81 -2.57 28.77
C LEU A 53 -7.87 -1.47 28.57
N PHE A 54 -8.45 -1.38 27.36
CA PHE A 54 -9.45 -0.37 27.01
C PHE A 54 -10.89 -0.83 27.23
N GLY A 55 -11.13 -2.04 27.77
CA GLY A 55 -12.46 -2.59 27.96
C GLY A 55 -13.22 -2.87 26.66
N ALA A 56 -12.51 -3.06 25.55
CA ALA A 56 -13.08 -3.40 24.25
C ALA A 56 -13.28 -4.92 24.10
N PRO A 57 -14.20 -5.39 23.24
CA PRO A 57 -14.36 -6.80 22.94
C PRO A 57 -13.06 -7.43 22.44
N VAL A 58 -12.63 -8.52 23.06
CA VAL A 58 -11.42 -9.24 22.68
C VAL A 58 -11.63 -9.93 21.33
N PRO A 59 -10.68 -9.82 20.37
CA PRO A 59 -10.80 -10.49 19.08
C PRO A 59 -10.74 -12.01 19.23
N ASP A 60 -11.52 -12.72 18.42
CA ASP A 60 -11.43 -14.17 18.31
C ASP A 60 -10.30 -14.54 17.32
N LEU A 61 -9.19 -15.01 17.86
CA LEU A 61 -8.00 -15.41 17.08
C LEU A 61 -8.02 -16.89 16.68
N SER A 62 -9.09 -17.63 16.95
CA SER A 62 -9.18 -19.06 16.62
C SER A 62 -9.07 -19.35 15.13
N ASN A 63 -9.33 -18.34 14.29
CA ASN A 63 -9.25 -18.39 12.83
C ASN A 63 -8.10 -17.51 12.29
N GLU A 64 -6.98 -17.46 12.98
CA GLU A 64 -5.79 -16.73 12.48
C GLU A 64 -5.09 -17.51 11.36
N LEU A 65 -4.55 -16.79 10.37
CA LEU A 65 -3.71 -17.39 9.34
C LEU A 65 -2.47 -18.05 9.97
N PRO A 66 -2.02 -19.21 9.46
CA PRO A 66 -0.83 -19.86 9.97
C PRO A 66 0.43 -19.04 9.72
N ASN A 67 1.47 -19.31 10.50
CA ASN A 67 2.76 -18.67 10.32
C ASN A 67 3.33 -18.91 8.92
N HIS A 68 3.64 -17.83 8.21
CA HIS A 68 4.25 -17.87 6.91
C HIS A 68 5.24 -16.72 6.73
N LEU A 69 6.33 -16.99 6.00
CA LEU A 69 7.33 -16.00 5.63
C LEU A 69 7.31 -15.80 4.12
N TYR A 70 7.13 -14.55 3.69
CA TYR A 70 7.10 -14.17 2.29
C TYR A 70 8.22 -13.17 1.97
N PRO A 71 9.32 -13.62 1.33
CA PRO A 71 10.18 -12.67 0.62
C PRO A 71 9.35 -11.94 -0.44
N THR A 72 9.33 -10.62 -0.40
CA THR A 72 8.48 -9.79 -1.24
C THR A 72 9.32 -8.76 -1.96
N LEU A 73 9.13 -8.62 -3.27
CA LEU A 73 9.77 -7.62 -4.10
C LEU A 73 8.70 -6.70 -4.70
N LEU A 74 8.99 -5.41 -4.73
CA LEU A 74 8.13 -4.37 -5.28
C LEU A 74 8.91 -3.49 -6.25
N ALA A 75 8.28 -3.13 -7.36
CA ALA A 75 8.79 -2.14 -8.30
C ALA A 75 7.65 -1.21 -8.76
N GLU A 76 7.90 0.10 -8.80
CA GLU A 76 7.03 1.09 -9.44
C GLU A 76 7.87 1.90 -10.44
N ALA A 77 7.29 2.18 -11.60
CA ALA A 77 7.80 3.14 -12.57
C ALA A 77 6.70 4.17 -12.85
N ALA A 78 7.04 5.46 -12.80
CA ALA A 78 6.11 6.54 -13.02
C ALA A 78 6.76 7.68 -13.80
N GLN A 79 5.96 8.46 -14.49
CA GLN A 79 6.42 9.63 -15.19
C GLN A 79 5.51 10.82 -14.92
N SER A 80 6.10 11.91 -14.44
CA SER A 80 5.36 13.15 -14.17
C SER A 80 5.28 14.04 -15.39
N PHE A 81 4.08 14.49 -15.74
CA PHE A 81 3.80 15.45 -16.80
C PHE A 81 3.24 16.72 -16.20
N GLN A 82 3.96 17.83 -16.36
CA GLN A 82 3.49 19.15 -15.94
C GLN A 82 2.57 19.73 -17.01
N ILE A 83 1.26 19.75 -16.73
CA ILE A 83 0.24 20.25 -17.69
C ILE A 83 0.11 21.76 -17.58
N THR A 84 0.10 22.29 -16.36
CA THR A 84 0.17 23.72 -16.07
C THR A 84 1.09 23.96 -14.86
N PRO A 85 1.49 25.18 -14.52
CA PRO A 85 2.29 25.43 -13.31
C PRO A 85 1.68 24.88 -12.02
N ALA A 86 0.35 24.66 -11.99
CA ALA A 86 -0.40 24.19 -10.83
C ALA A 86 -1.04 22.80 -11.04
N LEU A 87 -0.82 22.13 -12.16
CA LEU A 87 -1.39 20.82 -12.45
C LEU A 87 -0.33 19.87 -13.00
N LYS A 88 -0.10 18.77 -12.29
CA LYS A 88 0.76 17.66 -12.66
C LYS A 88 -0.04 16.38 -12.73
N ILE A 89 0.18 15.57 -13.76
CA ILE A 89 -0.38 14.21 -13.90
C ILE A 89 0.78 13.23 -13.91
N ARG A 90 0.64 12.15 -13.14
CA ARG A 90 1.66 11.13 -12.93
C ARG A 90 1.07 9.73 -13.18
N PRO A 91 1.02 9.23 -14.42
CA PRO A 91 0.77 7.81 -14.67
C PRO A 91 1.87 6.94 -14.06
N PHE A 92 1.50 5.72 -13.64
CA PHE A 92 2.42 4.76 -13.06
C PHE A 92 2.04 3.32 -13.39
N LEU A 93 3.05 2.46 -13.36
CA LEU A 93 2.94 1.01 -13.37
C LEU A 93 3.65 0.48 -12.11
N GLU A 94 3.01 -0.45 -11.40
CA GLU A 94 3.55 -1.08 -10.19
C GLU A 94 3.39 -2.60 -10.31
N ALA A 95 4.37 -3.33 -9.84
CA ALA A 95 4.30 -4.78 -9.73
C ALA A 95 4.88 -5.24 -8.39
N GLN A 96 4.29 -6.28 -7.83
CA GLN A 96 4.77 -6.95 -6.62
C GLN A 96 4.75 -8.45 -6.82
N VAL A 97 5.74 -9.13 -6.24
CA VAL A 97 5.81 -10.58 -6.14
C VAL A 97 6.20 -10.95 -4.71
N GLY A 98 5.43 -11.83 -4.08
CA GLY A 98 5.68 -12.28 -2.71
C GLY A 98 4.38 -12.49 -1.94
N VAL A 99 4.18 -11.76 -0.85
CA VAL A 99 2.96 -11.91 -0.03
C VAL A 99 1.68 -11.65 -0.84
N GLU A 100 1.70 -10.71 -1.74
CA GLU A 100 0.76 -10.59 -2.86
C GLU A 100 1.55 -10.57 -4.17
N THR A 101 1.02 -11.19 -5.21
CA THR A 101 1.55 -11.10 -6.58
C THR A 101 0.52 -10.36 -7.41
N TYR A 102 0.89 -9.18 -7.92
CA TYR A 102 0.01 -8.35 -8.72
C TYR A 102 0.76 -7.45 -9.70
N ALA A 103 0.06 -7.03 -10.73
CA ALA A 103 0.42 -5.91 -11.58
C ALA A 103 -0.67 -4.83 -11.47
N ARG A 104 -0.28 -3.57 -11.34
CA ARG A 104 -1.16 -2.42 -11.14
C ARG A 104 -0.77 -1.31 -12.09
N LEU A 105 -1.75 -0.65 -12.68
CA LEU A 105 -1.56 0.57 -13.42
C LEU A 105 -2.53 1.65 -12.91
N GLY A 106 -2.12 2.90 -12.99
CA GLY A 106 -2.93 4.00 -12.54
C GLY A 106 -2.34 5.37 -12.85
N PHE A 107 -2.94 6.37 -12.25
CA PHE A 107 -2.43 7.72 -12.32
C PHE A 107 -2.72 8.48 -11.02
N ASP A 108 -1.91 9.51 -10.78
CA ASP A 108 -2.14 10.52 -9.75
C ASP A 108 -2.19 11.90 -10.39
N MET A 109 -3.04 12.76 -9.89
CA MET A 109 -3.13 14.17 -10.24
C MET A 109 -2.82 15.02 -9.03
N LEU A 110 -1.92 15.97 -9.19
CA LEU A 110 -1.58 16.97 -8.18
C LEU A 110 -1.97 18.35 -8.71
N PHE A 111 -2.83 19.05 -7.98
CA PHE A 111 -3.27 20.41 -8.34
C PHE A 111 -3.10 21.37 -7.16
N GLY A 112 -2.44 22.49 -7.41
CA GLY A 112 -2.07 23.49 -6.42
C GLY A 112 -0.60 23.87 -6.47
N ALA A 113 -0.11 24.56 -5.42
CA ALA A 113 1.24 25.12 -5.40
C ALA A 113 2.28 24.15 -4.79
N VAL A 114 1.85 23.33 -3.83
CA VAL A 114 2.73 22.47 -3.03
C VAL A 114 3.01 21.15 -3.77
N GLY A 115 4.25 20.69 -3.76
CA GLY A 115 4.64 19.37 -4.29
C GLY A 115 4.90 19.31 -5.80
N GLN A 116 4.76 20.40 -6.56
CA GLN A 116 4.92 20.36 -8.02
C GLN A 116 6.32 19.91 -8.50
N ARG A 117 7.34 20.12 -7.68
CA ARG A 117 8.74 19.75 -7.97
C ARG A 117 9.30 18.69 -7.03
N ASP A 118 8.43 18.05 -6.23
CA ASP A 118 8.85 17.05 -5.27
C ASP A 118 8.89 15.66 -5.89
N LEU A 119 9.78 14.83 -5.36
CA LEU A 119 9.74 13.40 -5.57
C LEU A 119 8.67 12.81 -4.64
N PHE A 120 7.88 11.90 -5.16
CA PHE A 120 6.80 11.25 -4.43
C PHE A 120 7.12 9.79 -4.14
N MET A 121 6.60 9.33 -3.01
CA MET A 121 6.58 7.93 -2.61
C MET A 121 5.14 7.46 -2.45
N ARG A 122 4.90 6.20 -2.77
CA ARG A 122 3.61 5.56 -2.55
C ARG A 122 3.67 4.68 -1.32
N ASP A 123 2.70 4.84 -0.43
CA ASP A 123 2.47 3.90 0.65
C ASP A 123 1.95 2.58 0.09
N VAL A 124 2.63 1.48 0.41
CA VAL A 124 2.33 0.16 -0.16
C VAL A 124 0.98 -0.39 0.30
N THR A 125 0.51 0.01 1.47
CA THR A 125 -0.74 -0.48 2.06
C THR A 125 -1.95 0.29 1.54
N THR A 126 -1.93 1.61 1.69
CA THR A 126 -3.05 2.48 1.34
C THR A 126 -3.01 2.95 -0.11
N GLY A 127 -1.82 2.94 -0.72
CA GLY A 127 -1.56 3.49 -2.05
C GLY A 127 -1.55 5.02 -2.09
N HIS A 128 -1.64 5.70 -0.95
CA HIS A 128 -1.54 7.15 -0.90
C HIS A 128 -0.16 7.62 -1.33
N LEU A 129 -0.16 8.71 -2.08
CA LEU A 129 1.05 9.38 -2.51
C LEU A 129 1.44 10.45 -1.49
N TYR A 130 2.68 10.42 -1.02
CA TYR A 130 3.22 11.45 -0.14
C TYR A 130 4.57 11.94 -0.63
N ARG A 131 4.97 13.11 -0.15
CA ARG A 131 6.16 13.80 -0.62
C ARG A 131 7.41 13.24 0.06
N ALA A 132 8.32 12.66 -0.72
CA ALA A 132 9.61 12.19 -0.24
C ALA A 132 10.61 13.33 -0.09
N THR A 133 10.53 14.34 -0.96
CA THR A 133 11.31 15.57 -0.85
C THR A 133 10.37 16.76 -0.68
N GLN A 134 10.87 17.85 -0.11
CA GLN A 134 10.08 19.06 0.13
C GLN A 134 10.79 20.27 -0.45
N THR A 135 10.29 20.77 -1.59
CA THR A 135 10.71 22.05 -2.11
C THR A 135 9.98 23.19 -1.37
N PRO A 136 10.63 24.35 -1.15
CA PRO A 136 10.00 25.49 -0.50
C PRO A 136 8.82 26.01 -1.34
N ALA A 137 7.61 25.65 -0.94
CA ALA A 137 6.37 26.14 -1.51
C ALA A 137 5.32 26.19 -0.40
N LYS A 138 4.65 27.32 -0.23
CA LYS A 138 3.63 27.47 0.80
C LYS A 138 2.23 27.38 0.21
N GLY A 139 1.30 26.84 0.98
CA GLY A 139 -0.10 26.76 0.63
C GLY A 139 -0.62 25.32 0.60
N PHE A 140 -1.57 25.07 -0.28
CA PHE A 140 -2.26 23.76 -0.38
C PHE A 140 -2.12 23.18 -1.78
N SER A 141 -2.19 21.85 -1.84
CA SER A 141 -2.41 21.11 -3.08
C SER A 141 -3.35 19.96 -2.81
N GLY A 142 -4.28 19.72 -3.75
CA GLY A 142 -5.09 18.52 -3.79
C GLY A 142 -4.38 17.41 -4.54
N VAL A 143 -4.61 16.17 -4.10
CA VAL A 143 -4.16 14.95 -4.77
C VAL A 143 -5.37 14.10 -5.06
N LEU A 144 -5.52 13.65 -6.31
CA LEU A 144 -6.49 12.64 -6.72
C LEU A 144 -5.74 11.52 -7.42
N GLY A 145 -6.16 10.29 -7.21
CA GLY A 145 -5.55 9.14 -7.88
C GLY A 145 -6.54 8.02 -8.07
N ALA A 146 -6.32 7.25 -9.12
CA ALA A 146 -7.05 6.02 -9.38
C ALA A 146 -6.11 4.96 -9.95
N ASP A 147 -6.36 3.70 -9.59
CA ASP A 147 -5.64 2.56 -10.15
C ASP A 147 -6.52 1.32 -10.26
N ILE A 148 -6.07 0.42 -11.12
CA ILE A 148 -6.59 -0.93 -11.26
C ILE A 148 -5.44 -1.92 -11.16
N ALA A 149 -5.62 -3.00 -10.40
CA ALA A 149 -4.67 -4.08 -10.25
C ALA A 149 -5.30 -5.41 -10.63
N TYR A 150 -4.56 -6.20 -11.39
CA TYR A 150 -4.77 -7.63 -11.51
C TYR A 150 -3.97 -8.32 -10.40
N VAL A 151 -4.64 -9.15 -9.58
CA VAL A 151 -4.04 -9.86 -8.44
C VAL A 151 -4.07 -11.36 -8.73
N GLU A 152 -2.90 -11.95 -8.92
CA GLU A 152 -2.75 -13.38 -9.20
C GLU A 152 -2.74 -14.21 -7.92
N HIS A 153 -2.13 -13.68 -6.85
CA HIS A 153 -1.95 -14.37 -5.57
C HIS A 153 -2.06 -13.41 -4.40
N SER A 154 -2.65 -13.88 -3.30
CA SER A 154 -2.64 -13.18 -2.02
C SER A 154 -2.43 -14.16 -0.86
N GLY A 155 -1.34 -14.00 -0.11
CA GLY A 155 -1.09 -14.72 1.13
C GLY A 155 -2.07 -14.38 2.25
N TYR A 156 -2.83 -13.30 2.10
CA TYR A 156 -3.88 -12.89 3.04
C TYR A 156 -5.24 -13.54 2.76
N LEU A 157 -5.42 -14.07 1.54
CA LEU A 157 -6.63 -14.75 1.08
C LEU A 157 -6.24 -16.06 0.39
N PRO A 158 -5.80 -17.07 1.16
CA PRO A 158 -5.30 -18.29 0.57
C PRO A 158 -6.42 -19.10 -0.09
N SER A 159 -6.16 -19.61 -1.29
CA SER A 159 -7.13 -20.38 -2.09
C SER A 159 -7.60 -21.68 -1.41
N TYR A 160 -6.79 -22.24 -0.53
CA TYR A 160 -7.18 -23.45 0.23
C TYR A 160 -8.32 -23.21 1.23
N ASP A 161 -8.64 -21.97 1.54
CA ASP A 161 -9.81 -21.58 2.35
C ASP A 161 -11.07 -21.37 1.50
N GLY A 162 -11.00 -21.58 0.18
CA GLY A 162 -12.12 -21.38 -0.74
C GLY A 162 -12.35 -19.90 -1.14
N TYR A 163 -11.41 -19.00 -0.85
CA TYR A 163 -11.48 -17.63 -1.36
C TYR A 163 -11.12 -17.58 -2.85
N GLU A 164 -11.96 -16.91 -3.61
CA GLU A 164 -11.67 -16.54 -4.98
C GLU A 164 -11.25 -15.08 -5.04
N LEU A 165 -10.11 -14.82 -5.68
CA LEU A 165 -9.64 -13.45 -5.90
C LEU A 165 -10.48 -12.81 -7.00
N SER A 166 -10.84 -11.54 -6.84
CA SER A 166 -11.48 -10.77 -7.89
C SER A 166 -10.50 -10.57 -9.04
N ASP A 167 -11.00 -10.63 -10.29
CA ASP A 167 -10.19 -10.41 -11.50
C ASP A 167 -9.50 -9.04 -11.51
N ALA A 168 -10.12 -8.06 -10.86
CA ALA A 168 -9.56 -6.73 -10.75
C ALA A 168 -9.86 -6.09 -9.38
N ARG A 169 -8.87 -5.39 -8.84
CA ARG A 169 -8.98 -4.57 -7.64
C ARG A 169 -8.78 -3.11 -8.02
N MET A 170 -9.79 -2.28 -7.79
CA MET A 170 -9.75 -0.86 -8.10
C MET A 170 -9.60 -0.02 -6.82
N ARG A 171 -8.85 1.08 -6.90
CA ARG A 171 -8.74 2.07 -5.84
C ARG A 171 -8.92 3.47 -6.40
N VAL A 172 -9.58 4.33 -5.61
CA VAL A 172 -9.63 5.77 -5.81
C VAL A 172 -9.12 6.43 -4.55
N ARG A 173 -8.32 7.46 -4.71
CA ARG A 173 -7.67 8.17 -3.61
C ARG A 173 -7.90 9.67 -3.73
N ALA A 174 -8.04 10.34 -2.59
CA ALA A 174 -8.06 11.79 -2.51
C ALA A 174 -7.28 12.23 -1.27
N GLY A 175 -6.56 13.33 -1.37
CA GLY A 175 -5.76 13.86 -0.27
C GLY A 175 -5.46 15.34 -0.43
N VAL A 176 -4.90 15.93 0.63
CA VAL A 176 -4.45 17.31 0.65
C VAL A 176 -3.02 17.35 1.18
N HIS A 177 -2.16 18.04 0.47
CA HIS A 177 -0.83 18.42 0.93
C HIS A 177 -0.85 19.90 1.37
N TRP A 178 -0.29 20.14 2.52
CA TRP A 178 -0.14 21.47 3.09
C TRP A 178 1.29 21.72 3.55
N GLN A 179 1.77 22.95 3.34
CA GLN A 179 3.09 23.39 3.80
C GLN A 179 3.05 24.89 4.10
#